data_9ffcf578ba4894e6ba78167479c972de
#
_entry.id   9ffcf578ba4894e6ba78167479c972de
#
_cell.length_a   1.000
_cell.length_b   1.000
_cell.length_c   1.000
_cell.angle_alpha   90.00
_cell.angle_beta   90.00
_cell.angle_gamma   90.00
#
_symmetry.space_group_name_H-M   'P 1'
#
loop_
_entity.id
_entity.type
_entity.pdbx_description
1 polymer ?
#
loop_
_entity_poly.entity_id
_entity_poly.type
_entity_poly.pdbx_seq_one_letter_code
_entity_poly.pdbx_strand_id
1 'polypeptide(L)'
;MPSFNRNKMPQVNTQNLSKAIDMVSDKVKVTKGKIEAGKLKKSQKQLYKDKVQGIADRFTSPTKLKPLIISKDNHIVDGHHRWAAAIFKWGNDVKIPIIRINLPILKAIEMYADIANSMNEDINIPINIGDTVLGGKFKNKRIVVKTIETNEKGDITINGRPFMKFRLLPKPNIFDNTNEAIAKTTKTKKHLKNPNKSLDI
;
A
#
# COMPACT_ATOMS: atom_id res chain seq x y z
N MET A 1 -15.95 24.03 -10.93
CA MET A 1 -14.69 23.57 -10.32
C MET A 1 -14.61 22.07 -10.47
N PRO A 2 -13.46 21.50 -10.87
CA PRO A 2 -13.32 20.05 -10.96
C PRO A 2 -13.45 19.46 -9.56
N SER A 3 -14.33 18.47 -9.40
CA SER A 3 -14.59 17.79 -8.15
C SER A 3 -14.76 16.31 -8.40
N PHE A 4 -13.82 15.51 -7.89
CA PHE A 4 -13.69 14.08 -8.15
C PHE A 4 -14.15 13.25 -6.97
N ASN A 5 -14.64 12.05 -7.26
CA ASN A 5 -14.83 11.04 -6.22
C ASN A 5 -13.47 10.60 -5.67
N ARG A 6 -13.41 10.21 -4.40
CA ARG A 6 -12.18 9.83 -3.73
C ARG A 6 -11.42 8.70 -4.44
N ASN A 7 -12.13 7.70 -4.97
CA ASN A 7 -11.54 6.57 -5.70
C ASN A 7 -10.88 6.94 -7.03
N LYS A 8 -11.16 8.15 -7.55
CA LYS A 8 -10.52 8.70 -8.75
C LYS A 8 -9.37 9.66 -8.42
N MET A 9 -9.11 9.90 -7.13
CA MET A 9 -7.99 10.74 -6.69
C MET A 9 -6.75 9.89 -6.47
N PRO A 10 -5.58 10.33 -6.95
CA PRO A 10 -4.33 9.62 -6.72
C PRO A 10 -4.02 9.53 -5.23
N GLN A 11 -3.57 8.37 -4.79
CA GLN A 11 -3.21 8.12 -3.40
C GLN A 11 -1.80 7.54 -3.33
N VAL A 12 -0.87 8.30 -2.80
CA VAL A 12 0.48 7.83 -2.52
C VAL A 12 0.61 7.57 -1.03
N ASN A 13 1.11 6.38 -0.69
CA ASN A 13 1.43 6.08 0.70
C ASN A 13 2.42 7.13 1.24
N THR A 14 2.22 7.53 2.47
CA THR A 14 3.04 8.57 3.12
C THR A 14 4.53 8.21 3.18
N GLN A 15 4.88 6.94 3.19
CA GLN A 15 6.27 6.45 3.14
C GLN A 15 6.90 6.67 1.75
N ASN A 16 6.10 6.64 0.70
CA ASN A 16 6.53 6.79 -0.68
C ASN A 16 6.43 8.22 -1.20
N LEU A 17 5.99 9.18 -0.37
CA LEU A 17 5.78 10.56 -0.79
C LEU A 17 7.05 11.21 -1.36
N SER A 18 8.21 10.98 -0.75
CA SER A 18 9.47 11.54 -1.26
C SER A 18 9.78 11.00 -2.66
N LYS A 19 9.76 9.67 -2.83
CA LYS A 19 9.97 9.02 -4.14
C LYS A 19 9.00 9.52 -5.20
N ALA A 20 7.71 9.68 -4.86
CA ALA A 20 6.72 10.22 -5.79
C ALA A 20 7.04 11.66 -6.21
N ILE A 21 7.49 12.51 -5.28
CA ILE A 21 7.86 13.89 -5.58
C ILE A 21 9.12 13.95 -6.44
N ASP A 22 10.11 13.11 -6.21
CA ASP A 22 11.31 13.01 -7.03
C ASP A 22 10.93 12.65 -8.47
N MET A 23 10.08 11.62 -8.67
CA MET A 23 9.57 11.23 -9.99
C MET A 23 8.74 12.34 -10.68
N VAL A 24 8.02 13.18 -9.92
CA VAL A 24 7.33 14.36 -10.47
C VAL A 24 8.32 15.42 -10.87
N SER A 25 9.35 15.68 -10.05
CA SER A 25 10.33 16.75 -10.28
C SER A 25 11.20 16.49 -11.50
N ASP A 26 11.40 15.21 -11.88
CA ASP A 26 12.07 14.82 -13.13
C ASP A 26 11.29 15.23 -14.39
N LYS A 27 9.97 15.38 -14.27
CA LYS A 27 9.08 15.67 -15.41
C LYS A 27 8.61 17.12 -15.46
N VAL A 28 8.48 17.79 -14.31
CA VAL A 28 7.92 19.14 -14.21
C VAL A 28 8.48 19.90 -13.02
N LYS A 29 8.54 21.22 -13.13
CA LYS A 29 9.00 22.09 -12.04
C LYS A 29 8.12 21.91 -10.81
N VAL A 30 8.76 21.62 -9.66
CA VAL A 30 8.15 21.48 -8.35
C VAL A 30 8.71 22.55 -7.41
N THR A 31 7.88 23.15 -6.57
CA THR A 31 8.30 24.12 -5.55
C THR A 31 7.77 23.75 -4.19
N LYS A 32 8.60 23.84 -3.16
CA LYS A 32 8.22 23.64 -1.75
C LYS A 32 7.92 25.00 -1.10
N GLY A 33 6.93 25.05 -0.23
CA GLY A 33 6.57 26.30 0.44
C GLY A 33 5.52 26.09 1.52
N LYS A 34 4.93 27.21 1.96
CA LYS A 34 3.79 27.24 2.90
C LYS A 34 2.70 28.14 2.31
N ILE A 35 1.46 27.81 2.56
CA ILE A 35 0.29 28.58 2.12
C ILE A 35 -0.79 28.56 3.22
N GLU A 36 -1.58 29.62 3.32
CA GLU A 36 -2.77 29.66 4.16
C GLU A 36 -3.79 28.61 3.69
N ALA A 37 -4.29 27.80 4.62
CA ALA A 37 -5.16 26.69 4.28
C ALA A 37 -6.44 27.14 3.56
N GLY A 38 -6.98 28.29 3.91
CA GLY A 38 -8.17 28.88 3.27
C GLY A 38 -7.98 29.31 1.81
N LYS A 39 -6.72 29.49 1.34
CA LYS A 39 -6.42 29.80 -0.07
C LYS A 39 -6.40 28.57 -0.97
N LEU A 40 -6.48 27.37 -0.40
CA LEU A 40 -6.52 26.13 -1.14
C LEU A 40 -7.93 25.76 -1.58
N LYS A 41 -8.01 25.11 -2.73
CA LYS A 41 -9.26 24.66 -3.32
C LYS A 41 -9.34 23.14 -3.27
N LYS A 42 -10.43 22.60 -2.70
CA LYS A 42 -10.67 21.17 -2.71
C LYS A 42 -10.95 20.67 -4.13
N SER A 43 -10.42 19.51 -4.48
CA SER A 43 -10.74 18.78 -5.70
C SER A 43 -11.42 17.43 -5.43
N GLN A 44 -11.51 17.00 -4.18
CA GLN A 44 -12.16 15.77 -3.74
C GLN A 44 -13.52 16.06 -3.10
N LYS A 45 -14.56 15.26 -3.47
CA LYS A 45 -15.92 15.44 -2.95
C LYS A 45 -16.07 14.96 -1.51
N GLN A 46 -15.45 13.83 -1.16
CA GLN A 46 -15.71 13.10 0.08
C GLN A 46 -14.52 13.21 1.04
N LEU A 47 -14.82 13.51 2.30
CA LEU A 47 -13.86 13.46 3.40
C LEU A 47 -14.45 12.62 4.54
N TYR A 48 -13.63 11.77 5.15
CA TYR A 48 -14.06 10.96 6.29
C TYR A 48 -13.80 11.72 7.59
N LYS A 49 -14.87 11.97 8.34
CA LYS A 49 -14.83 12.75 9.60
C LYS A 49 -13.83 12.16 10.60
N ASP A 50 -13.88 10.85 10.83
CA ASP A 50 -13.00 10.17 11.79
C ASP A 50 -11.52 10.28 11.40
N LYS A 51 -11.23 10.26 10.08
CA LYS A 51 -9.86 10.45 9.58
C LYS A 51 -9.37 11.87 9.77
N VAL A 52 -10.24 12.87 9.57
CA VAL A 52 -9.94 14.29 9.81
C VAL A 52 -9.68 14.51 11.29
N GLN A 53 -10.55 14.01 12.15
CA GLN A 53 -10.41 14.12 13.60
C GLN A 53 -9.13 13.44 14.09
N GLY A 54 -8.87 12.20 13.70
CA GLY A 54 -7.68 11.48 14.11
C GLY A 54 -6.36 12.12 13.65
N ILE A 55 -6.38 12.87 12.53
CA ILE A 55 -5.22 13.68 12.11
C ILE A 55 -5.12 14.93 13.00
N ALA A 56 -6.23 15.62 13.25
CA ALA A 56 -6.25 16.82 14.09
C ALA A 56 -5.76 16.53 15.52
N ASP A 57 -6.14 15.41 16.09
CA ASP A 57 -5.73 15.00 17.44
C ASP A 57 -4.23 14.68 17.53
N ARG A 58 -3.69 14.04 16.50
CA ARG A 58 -2.29 13.59 16.46
C ARG A 58 -1.28 14.72 16.35
N PHE A 59 -1.58 15.77 15.62
CA PHE A 59 -0.61 16.83 15.35
C PHE A 59 -0.76 18.01 16.28
N THR A 60 0.33 18.40 16.94
CA THR A 60 0.39 19.54 17.87
C THR A 60 0.78 20.85 17.20
N SER A 61 1.28 20.81 15.95
CA SER A 61 1.72 21.97 15.19
C SER A 61 1.44 21.78 13.70
N PRO A 62 0.99 22.81 12.98
CA PRO A 62 0.75 22.77 11.55
C PRO A 62 2.03 22.48 10.74
N THR A 63 3.20 22.84 11.26
CA THR A 63 4.49 22.61 10.60
C THR A 63 4.95 21.15 10.62
N LYS A 64 4.38 20.33 11.51
CA LYS A 64 4.63 18.89 11.58
C LYS A 64 3.75 18.08 10.61
N LEU A 65 2.76 18.73 9.99
CA LEU A 65 1.99 18.07 8.93
C LEU A 65 2.91 17.73 7.74
N LYS A 66 2.73 16.54 7.19
CA LYS A 66 3.36 16.24 5.91
C LYS A 66 2.83 17.17 4.82
N PRO A 67 3.67 17.65 3.89
CA PRO A 67 3.26 18.59 2.87
C PRO A 67 2.04 18.10 2.07
N LEU A 68 1.14 19.01 1.72
CA LEU A 68 0.10 18.74 0.73
C LEU A 68 0.68 18.88 -0.67
N ILE A 69 0.21 18.05 -1.59
CA ILE A 69 0.52 18.20 -3.01
C ILE A 69 -0.57 19.08 -3.62
N ILE A 70 -0.17 20.16 -4.27
CA ILE A 70 -1.10 21.11 -4.90
C ILE A 70 -0.69 21.40 -6.35
N SER A 71 -1.65 21.79 -7.17
CA SER A 71 -1.46 22.29 -8.52
C SER A 71 -1.04 23.77 -8.53
N LYS A 72 -0.64 24.29 -9.69
CA LYS A 72 -0.28 25.71 -9.84
C LYS A 72 -1.40 26.69 -9.50
N ASP A 73 -2.65 26.25 -9.66
CA ASP A 73 -3.88 27.01 -9.43
C ASP A 73 -4.51 26.77 -8.05
N ASN A 74 -3.69 26.31 -7.09
CA ASN A 74 -4.02 26.08 -5.67
C ASN A 74 -5.06 24.97 -5.42
N HIS A 75 -5.30 24.06 -6.33
CA HIS A 75 -6.11 22.89 -6.03
C HIS A 75 -5.29 21.80 -5.36
N ILE A 76 -5.89 21.13 -4.40
CA ILE A 76 -5.25 20.01 -3.69
C ILE A 76 -5.27 18.77 -4.60
N VAL A 77 -4.10 18.20 -4.87
CA VAL A 77 -3.93 16.92 -5.57
C VAL A 77 -3.92 15.77 -4.58
N ASP A 78 -3.15 15.89 -3.48
CA ASP A 78 -3.14 14.93 -2.37
C ASP A 78 -3.08 15.66 -1.02
N GLY A 79 -3.68 15.04 -0.01
CA GLY A 79 -3.68 15.52 1.38
C GLY A 79 -4.96 16.22 1.82
N HIS A 80 -6.11 16.00 1.17
CA HIS A 80 -7.39 16.63 1.53
C HIS A 80 -7.78 16.47 3.00
N HIS A 81 -7.55 15.28 3.61
CA HIS A 81 -7.83 15.08 5.04
C HIS A 81 -6.88 15.86 5.94
N ARG A 82 -5.60 16.01 5.55
CA ARG A 82 -4.63 16.84 6.28
C ARG A 82 -5.01 18.32 6.21
N TRP A 83 -5.45 18.77 5.05
CA TRP A 83 -5.97 20.12 4.86
C TRP A 83 -7.20 20.40 5.72
N ALA A 84 -8.19 19.50 5.67
CA ALA A 84 -9.41 19.65 6.48
C ALA A 84 -9.10 19.60 7.98
N ALA A 85 -8.19 18.73 8.43
CA ALA A 85 -7.75 18.68 9.82
C ALA A 85 -7.03 19.95 10.26
N ALA A 86 -6.23 20.57 9.38
CA ALA A 86 -5.57 21.83 9.66
C ALA A 86 -6.57 22.97 9.85
N ILE A 87 -7.56 23.09 8.95
CA ILE A 87 -8.62 24.10 9.08
C ILE A 87 -9.46 23.84 10.35
N PHE A 88 -9.84 22.59 10.59
CA PHE A 88 -10.62 22.21 11.76
C PHE A 88 -9.94 22.60 13.07
N LYS A 89 -8.62 22.41 13.16
CA LYS A 89 -7.86 22.63 14.40
C LYS A 89 -7.36 24.06 14.57
N TRP A 90 -6.93 24.71 13.49
CA TRP A 90 -6.22 25.99 13.57
C TRP A 90 -6.84 27.13 12.74
N GLY A 91 -7.94 26.85 12.03
CA GLY A 91 -8.63 27.85 11.21
C GLY A 91 -8.04 28.01 9.80
N ASN A 92 -8.68 28.91 9.03
CA ASN A 92 -8.37 29.10 7.60
C ASN A 92 -7.02 29.80 7.35
N ASP A 93 -6.56 30.63 8.29
CA ASP A 93 -5.35 31.44 8.13
C ASP A 93 -4.07 30.69 8.48
N VAL A 94 -4.22 29.45 8.96
CA VAL A 94 -3.09 28.60 9.29
C VAL A 94 -2.21 28.33 8.07
N LYS A 95 -0.91 28.60 8.19
CA LYS A 95 0.08 28.29 7.15
C LYS A 95 0.53 26.84 7.25
N ILE A 96 0.24 26.07 6.22
CA ILE A 96 0.55 24.66 6.12
C ILE A 96 1.59 24.39 5.04
N PRO A 97 2.46 23.35 5.21
CA PRO A 97 3.48 23.03 4.22
C PRO A 97 2.85 22.46 2.95
N ILE A 98 3.37 22.86 1.81
CA ILE A 98 2.93 22.41 0.49
C ILE A 98 4.10 22.05 -0.41
N ILE A 99 3.81 21.20 -1.38
CA ILE A 99 4.62 20.95 -2.57
C ILE A 99 3.73 21.27 -3.77
N ARG A 100 4.16 22.27 -4.56
CA ARG A 100 3.42 22.74 -5.73
C ARG A 100 3.98 22.13 -7.00
N ILE A 101 3.11 21.45 -7.75
CA ILE A 101 3.38 20.99 -9.12
C ILE A 101 2.98 22.12 -10.08
N ASN A 102 3.88 22.53 -10.97
CA ASN A 102 3.62 23.63 -11.90
C ASN A 102 2.75 23.19 -13.10
N LEU A 103 1.65 22.52 -12.82
CA LEU A 103 0.62 22.10 -13.79
C LEU A 103 -0.76 22.52 -13.33
N PRO A 104 -1.71 22.74 -14.27
CA PRO A 104 -3.14 22.87 -13.95
C PRO A 104 -3.64 21.60 -13.30
N ILE A 105 -4.71 21.70 -12.48
CA ILE A 105 -5.22 20.61 -11.65
C ILE A 105 -5.46 19.29 -12.41
N LEU A 106 -6.06 19.31 -13.59
CA LEU A 106 -6.34 18.08 -14.32
C LEU A 106 -5.06 17.34 -14.71
N LYS A 107 -4.07 18.08 -15.28
CA LYS A 107 -2.76 17.50 -15.65
C LYS A 107 -1.94 17.09 -14.43
N ALA A 108 -2.06 17.80 -13.31
CA ALA A 108 -1.39 17.45 -12.08
C ALA A 108 -1.96 16.16 -11.46
N ILE A 109 -3.29 15.97 -11.51
CA ILE A 109 -3.94 14.73 -11.05
C ILE A 109 -3.54 13.55 -11.94
N GLU A 110 -3.61 13.70 -13.26
CA GLU A 110 -3.23 12.66 -14.23
C GLU A 110 -1.78 12.21 -14.00
N MET A 111 -0.82 13.13 -14.02
CA MET A 111 0.58 12.82 -13.78
C MET A 111 0.83 12.16 -12.42
N TYR A 112 0.21 12.67 -11.35
CA TYR A 112 0.40 12.13 -10.02
C TYR A 112 -0.28 10.77 -9.85
N ALA A 113 -1.38 10.51 -10.60
CA ALA A 113 -2.03 9.20 -10.65
C ALA A 113 -1.17 8.16 -11.37
N ASP A 114 -0.56 8.51 -12.50
CA ASP A 114 0.36 7.61 -13.22
C ASP A 114 1.54 7.20 -12.34
N ILE A 115 2.11 8.16 -11.61
CA ILE A 115 3.19 7.90 -10.66
C ILE A 115 2.70 7.02 -9.49
N ALA A 116 1.54 7.31 -8.93
CA ALA A 116 0.97 6.51 -7.86
C ALA A 116 0.70 5.07 -8.30
N ASN A 117 0.20 4.88 -9.53
CA ASN A 117 -0.05 3.57 -10.11
C ASN A 117 1.27 2.81 -10.34
N SER A 118 2.27 3.45 -10.96
CA SER A 118 3.58 2.82 -11.18
C SER A 118 4.26 2.39 -9.87
N MET A 119 4.06 3.14 -8.78
CA MET A 119 4.59 2.78 -7.47
C MET A 119 3.78 1.66 -6.77
N ASN A 120 2.51 1.48 -7.13
CA ASN A 120 1.67 0.42 -6.61
C ASN A 120 1.83 -0.90 -7.37
N GLU A 121 2.26 -0.86 -8.63
CA GLU A 121 2.62 -2.04 -9.42
C GLU A 121 3.82 -2.80 -8.82
N ASP A 122 4.68 -2.12 -8.06
CA ASP A 122 5.78 -2.73 -7.31
C ASP A 122 5.35 -3.52 -6.04
N ILE A 123 4.07 -3.49 -5.64
CA ILE A 123 3.55 -4.36 -4.58
C ILE A 123 3.22 -5.73 -5.20
N ASN A 124 4.26 -6.41 -5.65
CA ASN A 124 4.15 -7.82 -6.00
C ASN A 124 3.92 -8.63 -4.71
N ILE A 125 2.64 -8.84 -4.37
CA ILE A 125 2.30 -9.75 -3.30
C ILE A 125 2.55 -11.15 -3.83
N PRO A 126 3.48 -11.91 -3.24
CA PRO A 126 3.85 -13.24 -3.74
C PRO A 126 2.76 -14.29 -3.41
N ILE A 127 1.49 -13.91 -3.63
CA ILE A 127 0.31 -14.74 -3.39
C ILE A 127 -0.59 -14.72 -4.62
N ASN A 128 -1.09 -15.89 -4.99
CA ASN A 128 -2.10 -16.05 -6.03
C ASN A 128 -3.39 -16.63 -5.46
N ILE A 129 -4.49 -16.48 -6.17
CA ILE A 129 -5.73 -17.21 -5.88
C ILE A 129 -5.41 -18.70 -5.95
N GLY A 130 -5.84 -19.46 -4.93
CA GLY A 130 -5.51 -20.87 -4.74
C GLY A 130 -4.34 -21.13 -3.76
N ASP A 131 -3.51 -20.13 -3.48
CA ASP A 131 -2.44 -20.25 -2.47
C ASP A 131 -3.04 -20.40 -1.06
N THR A 132 -2.27 -20.99 -0.16
CA THR A 132 -2.63 -21.12 1.25
C THR A 132 -1.89 -20.09 2.10
N VAL A 133 -2.64 -19.36 2.91
CA VAL A 133 -2.11 -18.40 3.91
C VAL A 133 -2.51 -18.81 5.32
N LEU A 134 -1.80 -18.33 6.32
CA LEU A 134 -2.16 -18.53 7.72
C LEU A 134 -2.95 -17.34 8.24
N GLY A 135 -4.11 -17.59 8.83
CA GLY A 135 -4.99 -16.57 9.39
C GLY A 135 -5.54 -16.97 10.76
N GLY A 136 -6.53 -16.20 11.26
CA GLY A 136 -7.12 -16.36 12.59
C GLY A 136 -6.35 -15.56 13.66
N LYS A 137 -6.80 -15.66 14.93
CA LYS A 137 -6.28 -14.87 16.06
C LYS A 137 -4.75 -15.01 16.23
N PHE A 138 -4.23 -16.21 16.05
CA PHE A 138 -2.79 -16.54 16.20
C PHE A 138 -2.09 -16.77 14.85
N LYS A 139 -2.76 -16.48 13.73
CA LYS A 139 -2.25 -16.73 12.36
C LYS A 139 -1.74 -18.16 12.11
N ASN A 140 -2.42 -19.17 12.68
CA ASN A 140 -2.07 -20.59 12.58
C ASN A 140 -3.05 -21.37 11.70
N LYS A 141 -4.26 -20.83 11.45
CA LYS A 141 -5.28 -21.51 10.66
C LYS A 141 -4.94 -21.38 9.17
N ARG A 142 -4.83 -22.50 8.46
CA ARG A 142 -4.66 -22.52 7.01
C ARG A 142 -5.94 -22.05 6.33
N ILE A 143 -5.81 -21.09 5.42
CA ILE A 143 -6.91 -20.47 4.67
C ILE A 143 -6.50 -20.42 3.22
N VAL A 144 -7.34 -20.96 2.33
CA VAL A 144 -7.13 -20.86 0.89
C VAL A 144 -7.54 -19.47 0.43
N VAL A 145 -6.71 -18.83 -0.38
CA VAL A 145 -6.96 -17.55 -1.00
C VAL A 145 -7.99 -17.74 -2.12
N LYS A 146 -9.18 -17.21 -1.94
CA LYS A 146 -10.27 -17.25 -2.92
C LYS A 146 -10.38 -15.94 -3.70
N THR A 147 -10.16 -14.79 -3.01
CA THR A 147 -10.19 -13.47 -3.63
C THR A 147 -9.05 -12.61 -3.10
N ILE A 148 -8.50 -11.76 -3.97
CA ILE A 148 -7.54 -10.70 -3.63
C ILE A 148 -8.13 -9.43 -4.22
N GLU A 149 -8.48 -8.48 -3.37
CA GLU A 149 -9.18 -7.26 -3.74
C GLU A 149 -8.57 -6.07 -3.01
N THR A 150 -8.85 -4.88 -3.51
CA THR A 150 -8.50 -3.64 -2.83
C THR A 150 -9.77 -3.03 -2.26
N ASN A 151 -9.80 -2.73 -0.95
CA ASN A 151 -10.95 -2.11 -0.32
C ASN A 151 -11.04 -0.60 -0.68
N GLU A 152 -12.15 0.04 -0.29
CA GLU A 152 -12.37 1.47 -0.52
C GLU A 152 -11.29 2.39 0.08
N LYS A 153 -10.50 1.88 1.01
CA LYS A 153 -9.37 2.60 1.66
C LYS A 153 -8.05 2.42 0.92
N GLY A 154 -8.03 1.59 -0.14
CA GLY A 154 -6.82 1.23 -0.87
C GLY A 154 -5.98 0.14 -0.20
N ASP A 155 -6.50 -0.53 0.86
CA ASP A 155 -5.79 -1.63 1.49
C ASP A 155 -6.12 -2.95 0.75
N ILE A 156 -5.12 -3.80 0.61
CA ILE A 156 -5.32 -5.12 0.01
C ILE A 156 -6.04 -6.03 1.00
N THR A 157 -7.01 -6.76 0.49
CA THR A 157 -7.78 -7.74 1.24
C THR A 157 -7.64 -9.13 0.63
N ILE A 158 -7.65 -10.14 1.47
CA ILE A 158 -7.74 -11.56 1.10
C ILE A 158 -9.05 -12.10 1.68
N ASN A 159 -9.90 -12.65 0.81
CA ASN A 159 -11.21 -13.17 1.21
C ASN A 159 -12.00 -12.12 2.02
N GLY A 160 -11.97 -10.84 1.61
CA GLY A 160 -12.66 -9.73 2.26
C GLY A 160 -12.03 -9.25 3.60
N ARG A 161 -10.87 -9.79 4.00
CA ARG A 161 -10.18 -9.39 5.24
C ARG A 161 -8.85 -8.70 4.92
N PRO A 162 -8.43 -7.68 5.70
CA PRO A 162 -7.16 -6.99 5.47
C PRO A 162 -5.97 -7.96 5.39
N PHE A 163 -5.10 -7.77 4.39
CA PHE A 163 -3.90 -8.59 4.17
C PHE A 163 -3.03 -8.75 5.42
N MET A 164 -2.90 -7.70 6.22
CA MET A 164 -2.13 -7.69 7.47
C MET A 164 -2.62 -8.72 8.52
N LYS A 165 -3.82 -9.27 8.37
CA LYS A 165 -4.38 -10.32 9.25
C LYS A 165 -3.87 -11.72 8.92
N PHE A 166 -3.10 -11.86 7.85
CA PHE A 166 -2.57 -13.14 7.39
C PHE A 166 -1.04 -13.20 7.54
N ARG A 167 -0.51 -14.40 7.57
CA ARG A 167 0.91 -14.72 7.46
C ARG A 167 1.11 -15.57 6.21
N LEU A 168 2.10 -15.20 5.40
CA LEU A 168 2.48 -15.97 4.23
C LEU A 168 3.23 -17.23 4.63
N LEU A 169 2.93 -18.30 3.94
CA LEU A 169 3.79 -19.48 3.97
C LEU A 169 4.92 -19.29 2.94
N PRO A 170 6.17 -19.60 3.28
CA PRO A 170 7.23 -19.61 2.29
C PRO A 170 6.83 -20.59 1.18
N LYS A 171 6.93 -20.16 -0.09
CA LYS A 171 6.76 -21.09 -1.22
C LYS A 171 7.91 -22.12 -1.14
N PRO A 172 7.61 -23.42 -1.21
CA PRO A 172 8.67 -24.41 -1.25
C PRO A 172 9.55 -24.11 -2.47
N ASN A 173 10.86 -23.99 -2.24
CA ASN A 173 11.81 -23.90 -3.34
C ASN A 173 11.69 -25.16 -4.19
N ILE A 174 11.54 -25.02 -5.49
CA ILE A 174 11.44 -26.16 -6.44
C ILE A 174 12.68 -27.08 -6.31
N PHE A 175 13.79 -26.52 -5.82
CA PHE A 175 15.03 -27.27 -5.57
C PHE A 175 15.05 -28.10 -4.27
N ASP A 176 14.15 -27.86 -3.30
CA ASP A 176 14.09 -28.63 -2.05
C ASP A 176 13.39 -29.99 -2.24
N ASN A 177 12.57 -30.14 -3.29
CA ASN A 177 11.90 -31.43 -3.58
C ASN A 177 12.82 -32.50 -4.13
N THR A 178 14.02 -32.17 -4.61
CA THR A 178 14.99 -33.17 -5.10
C THR A 178 15.68 -33.93 -3.96
N ASN A 179 15.86 -33.31 -2.80
CA ASN A 179 16.54 -33.93 -1.66
C ASN A 179 15.62 -34.84 -0.83
N GLU A 180 14.32 -34.52 -0.72
CA GLU A 180 13.37 -35.42 -0.04
C GLU A 180 12.99 -36.64 -0.85
N ALA A 181 12.96 -36.54 -2.17
CA ALA A 181 12.74 -37.69 -3.05
C ALA A 181 13.92 -38.66 -3.00
N ILE A 182 15.16 -38.18 -2.96
CA ILE A 182 16.37 -38.99 -2.83
C ILE A 182 16.45 -39.65 -1.44
N ALA A 183 16.05 -38.93 -0.35
CA ALA A 183 16.05 -39.50 0.98
C ALA A 183 15.00 -40.59 1.19
N LYS A 184 13.84 -40.52 0.50
CA LYS A 184 12.80 -41.55 0.55
C LYS A 184 13.18 -42.79 -0.25
N THR A 185 13.89 -42.63 -1.36
CA THR A 185 14.37 -43.75 -2.19
C THR A 185 15.52 -44.53 -1.52
N THR A 186 16.35 -43.87 -0.72
CA THR A 186 17.44 -44.56 0.02
C THR A 186 16.94 -45.30 1.25
N LYS A 187 15.83 -44.91 1.87
CA LYS A 187 15.22 -45.64 2.99
C LYS A 187 14.50 -46.92 2.56
N THR A 188 13.97 -46.96 1.35
CA THR A 188 13.28 -48.16 0.83
C THR A 188 14.25 -49.24 0.35
N LYS A 189 15.50 -48.92 0.02
CA LYS A 189 16.51 -49.87 -0.38
C LYS A 189 17.24 -50.62 0.76
N LYS A 190 17.01 -50.23 2.02
CA LYS A 190 17.64 -50.87 3.18
C LYS A 190 16.87 -52.05 3.76
N HIS A 191 15.70 -52.42 3.23
CA HIS A 191 14.89 -53.54 3.71
C HIS A 191 14.88 -54.77 2.77
N LEU A 192 15.69 -54.77 1.73
CA LEU A 192 15.78 -55.90 0.81
C LEU A 192 17.23 -56.44 0.74
N LYS A 193 17.70 -57.01 1.86
CA LYS A 193 18.86 -57.90 1.87
C LYS A 193 18.72 -58.88 3.03
N ASN A 194 18.14 -60.03 2.79
CA ASN A 194 18.73 -61.35 3.13
C ASN A 194 17.88 -62.51 2.54
N PRO A 195 18.26 -63.06 1.38
CA PRO A 195 17.91 -64.43 1.06
C PRO A 195 19.19 -65.24 1.08
N ASN A 196 19.51 -65.88 2.22
CA ASN A 196 20.38 -67.05 2.26
C ASN A 196 20.38 -67.57 3.69
N LYS A 197 19.47 -68.49 4.00
CA LYS A 197 19.69 -69.52 4.97
C LYS A 197 19.65 -70.86 4.17
N SER A 198 20.81 -71.39 3.92
CA SER A 198 21.02 -72.77 3.49
C SER A 198 20.41 -73.73 4.52
N LEU A 199 19.62 -74.69 4.06
CA LEU A 199 19.26 -75.91 4.74
C LEU A 199 20.47 -76.84 4.64
N ASP A 200 21.03 -77.26 5.79
CA ASP A 200 21.83 -78.45 5.91
C ASP A 200 20.97 -79.54 6.54
N ILE A 201 21.03 -80.68 5.90
CA ILE A 201 20.47 -82.04 6.22
C ILE A 201 21.27 -82.64 7.35
#